data_126cdfb3fe3c93ae06fffe3413624456
#
_entry.id   126cdfb3fe3c93ae06fffe3413624456
#
_cell.length_a   1.000
_cell.length_b   1.000
_cell.length_c   1.000
_cell.angle_alpha   90.00
_cell.angle_beta   90.00
_cell.angle_gamma   90.00
#
_symmetry.space_group_name_H-M   'P 1'
#
loop_
_entity.id
_entity.type
_entity.pdbx_description
1 polymer ?
#
loop_
_entity_poly.entity_id
_entity_poly.type
_entity_poly.pdbx_seq_one_letter_code
_entity_poly.pdbx_strand_id
1 'polypeptide(L)'
;MLYRILSGDHRSVLSSTPNFLHVAYIGFGSNIGDRLAHIQNAIRALSKTEGITVEKISSIYTTDPVGYEAQAQFLNGVAAIQTSLSPLSLLHTLKDIETTIGRKHRIRWGPREIDLDILIYGDLCVQTEKLVIPHPEMHLRGFVLVPLAEIAPNLVHPVFQESIQTLLNRLEDNKSVLRKEDCIL
;
A
#
# COMPACT_ATOMS: atom_id res chain seq x y z
N MET A 1 63.45 6.19 -30.51
CA MET A 1 62.13 5.67 -30.84
C MET A 1 61.37 5.51 -29.55
N LEU A 2 60.51 6.54 -29.21
CA LEU A 2 59.86 6.64 -27.91
C LEU A 2 58.50 5.95 -27.95
N TYR A 3 58.29 4.97 -27.09
CA TYR A 3 56.98 4.44 -26.76
C TYR A 3 56.30 5.32 -25.73
N ARG A 4 55.19 5.95 -26.11
CA ARG A 4 54.32 6.72 -25.23
C ARG A 4 53.26 5.82 -24.68
N ILE A 5 53.33 5.50 -23.40
CA ILE A 5 52.30 4.77 -22.65
C ILE A 5 51.17 5.75 -22.37
N LEU A 6 50.01 5.52 -22.97
CA LEU A 6 48.78 6.24 -22.63
C LEU A 6 48.16 5.53 -21.43
N SER A 7 48.18 6.19 -20.26
CA SER A 7 47.41 5.81 -19.08
C SER A 7 45.93 6.02 -19.38
N GLY A 8 45.18 4.92 -19.48
CA GLY A 8 43.74 4.94 -19.63
C GLY A 8 43.06 5.25 -18.27
N ASP A 9 42.44 6.40 -18.23
CA ASP A 9 41.57 6.82 -17.15
C ASP A 9 40.32 5.91 -17.16
N HIS A 10 40.25 4.94 -16.27
CA HIS A 10 39.03 4.19 -15.98
C HIS A 10 38.05 5.08 -15.21
N ARG A 11 37.36 5.96 -15.94
CA ARG A 11 36.11 6.51 -15.42
C ARG A 11 35.11 5.37 -15.36
N SER A 12 34.82 4.91 -14.13
CA SER A 12 33.68 4.06 -13.84
C SER A 12 32.42 4.81 -14.25
N VAL A 13 31.89 4.46 -15.41
CA VAL A 13 30.53 4.82 -15.81
C VAL A 13 29.61 4.09 -14.84
N LEU A 14 29.17 4.77 -13.79
CA LEU A 14 28.04 4.34 -12.99
C LEU A 14 26.86 4.27 -13.96
N SER A 15 26.53 3.07 -14.40
CA SER A 15 25.32 2.75 -15.12
C SER A 15 24.15 3.09 -14.20
N SER A 16 23.62 4.31 -14.31
CA SER A 16 22.32 4.63 -13.78
C SER A 16 21.29 3.89 -14.63
N THR A 17 20.92 2.68 -14.20
CA THR A 17 19.70 2.06 -14.69
C THR A 17 18.58 3.08 -14.51
N PRO A 18 17.77 3.35 -15.54
CA PRO A 18 16.64 4.27 -15.38
C PRO A 18 15.78 3.76 -14.24
N ASN A 19 15.65 4.60 -13.21
CA ASN A 19 14.89 4.29 -12.02
C ASN A 19 13.41 4.42 -12.41
N PHE A 20 12.82 3.35 -12.96
CA PHE A 20 11.41 3.33 -13.31
C PHE A 20 10.59 3.42 -12.03
N LEU A 21 9.92 4.55 -11.85
CA LEU A 21 8.97 4.73 -10.77
C LEU A 21 7.63 4.10 -11.15
N HIS A 22 7.13 3.25 -10.29
CA HIS A 22 5.82 2.63 -10.41
C HIS A 22 4.86 3.29 -9.43
N VAL A 23 3.60 3.46 -9.83
CA VAL A 23 2.55 3.87 -8.90
C VAL A 23 2.00 2.62 -8.23
N ALA A 24 1.97 2.61 -6.90
CA ALA A 24 1.33 1.56 -6.14
C ALA A 24 0.31 2.14 -5.16
N TYR A 25 -0.72 1.37 -4.85
CA TYR A 25 -1.75 1.72 -3.89
C TYR A 25 -1.66 0.78 -2.69
N ILE A 26 -1.51 1.38 -1.51
CA ILE A 26 -1.29 0.67 -0.25
C ILE A 26 -2.52 0.88 0.62
N GLY A 27 -3.22 -0.20 0.94
CA GLY A 27 -4.25 -0.20 1.97
C GLY A 27 -3.59 -0.20 3.35
N PHE A 28 -4.14 0.58 4.27
CA PHE A 28 -3.72 0.56 5.66
C PHE A 28 -4.91 0.45 6.60
N GLY A 29 -4.71 -0.23 7.75
CA GLY A 29 -5.75 -0.42 8.74
C GLY A 29 -5.21 -0.66 10.14
N SER A 30 -5.95 -0.20 11.17
CA SER A 30 -5.62 -0.40 12.58
C SER A 30 -6.89 -0.51 13.41
N ASN A 31 -6.93 -1.44 14.39
CA ASN A 31 -8.08 -1.56 15.29
C ASN A 31 -7.71 -1.84 16.76
N ILE A 32 -6.45 -1.70 17.14
CA ILE A 32 -6.00 -1.89 18.51
C ILE A 32 -5.07 -0.75 18.95
N GLY A 33 -5.13 -0.39 20.23
CA GLY A 33 -4.33 0.68 20.82
C GLY A 33 -4.68 2.06 20.28
N ASP A 34 -3.69 2.93 20.17
CA ASP A 34 -3.85 4.24 19.50
C ASP A 34 -3.81 4.08 17.98
N ARG A 35 -4.98 3.72 17.42
CA ARG A 35 -5.17 3.41 16.01
C ARG A 35 -4.66 4.51 15.08
N LEU A 36 -4.97 5.78 15.44
CA LEU A 36 -4.56 6.92 14.62
C LEU A 36 -3.05 7.12 14.66
N ALA A 37 -2.44 7.05 15.84
CA ALA A 37 -0.99 7.15 15.97
C ALA A 37 -0.27 6.04 15.21
N HIS A 38 -0.80 4.81 15.21
CA HIS A 38 -0.23 3.71 14.42
C HIS A 38 -0.25 4.01 12.92
N ILE A 39 -1.38 4.52 12.39
CA ILE A 39 -1.50 4.90 10.98
C ILE A 39 -0.54 6.06 10.65
N GLN A 40 -0.50 7.11 11.45
CA GLN A 40 0.40 8.25 11.25
C GLN A 40 1.87 7.82 11.25
N ASN A 41 2.24 6.92 12.16
CA ASN A 41 3.60 6.37 12.20
C ASN A 41 3.93 5.52 10.96
N ALA A 42 2.96 4.74 10.45
CA ALA A 42 3.13 3.96 9.23
C ALA A 42 3.33 4.86 7.99
N ILE A 43 2.50 5.88 7.82
CA ILE A 43 2.63 6.85 6.73
C ILE A 43 3.96 7.60 6.82
N ARG A 44 4.37 8.02 8.03
CA ARG A 44 5.66 8.67 8.25
C ARG A 44 6.85 7.75 7.95
N ALA A 45 6.74 6.45 8.27
CA ALA A 45 7.77 5.46 7.94
C ALA A 45 7.86 5.25 6.42
N LEU A 46 6.72 5.11 5.72
CA LEU A 46 6.67 5.04 4.26
C LEU A 46 7.35 6.25 3.61
N SER A 47 7.02 7.47 4.06
CA SER A 47 7.59 8.71 3.52
C SER A 47 9.10 8.86 3.75
N LYS A 48 9.68 8.13 4.70
CA LYS A 48 11.12 8.13 5.00
C LYS A 48 11.86 6.98 4.34
N THR A 49 11.16 6.06 3.71
CA THR A 49 11.76 4.88 3.06
C THR A 49 12.38 5.29 1.73
N GLU A 50 13.65 4.95 1.52
CA GLU A 50 14.33 5.16 0.24
C GLU A 50 13.59 4.41 -0.88
N GLY A 51 13.38 5.08 -2.01
CA GLY A 51 12.67 4.53 -3.14
C GLY A 51 11.15 4.55 -3.02
N ILE A 52 10.60 5.27 -2.02
CA ILE A 52 9.16 5.53 -1.87
C ILE A 52 8.89 7.02 -1.75
N THR A 53 7.92 7.51 -2.51
CA THR A 53 7.34 8.85 -2.37
C THR A 53 5.83 8.71 -2.17
N VAL A 54 5.30 9.23 -1.06
CA VAL A 54 3.85 9.25 -0.82
C VAL A 54 3.24 10.41 -1.58
N GLU A 55 2.33 10.13 -2.52
CA GLU A 55 1.72 11.13 -3.41
C GLU A 55 0.37 11.63 -2.91
N LYS A 56 -0.47 10.69 -2.46
CA LYS A 56 -1.81 11.00 -1.96
C LYS A 56 -2.17 10.05 -0.84
N ILE A 57 -2.99 10.54 0.08
CA ILE A 57 -3.56 9.73 1.15
C ILE A 57 -5.06 10.04 1.19
N SER A 58 -5.89 9.01 1.31
CA SER A 58 -7.33 9.18 1.48
C SER A 58 -7.67 9.73 2.86
N SER A 59 -8.89 10.15 3.06
CA SER A 59 -9.47 10.31 4.40
C SER A 59 -9.40 8.98 5.18
N ILE A 60 -9.51 9.07 6.50
CA ILE A 60 -9.62 7.90 7.38
C ILE A 60 -11.10 7.53 7.54
N TYR A 61 -11.39 6.25 7.42
CA TYR A 61 -12.74 5.70 7.54
C TYR A 61 -12.83 4.75 8.73
N THR A 62 -13.86 4.92 9.56
CA THR A 62 -14.21 3.93 10.58
C THR A 62 -15.06 2.84 9.93
N THR A 63 -14.66 1.59 10.11
CA THR A 63 -15.33 0.45 9.49
C THR A 63 -15.51 -0.70 10.47
N ASP A 64 -16.57 -1.49 10.27
CA ASP A 64 -16.78 -2.70 11.05
C ASP A 64 -15.78 -3.80 10.66
N PRO A 65 -15.41 -4.66 11.60
CA PRO A 65 -14.51 -5.77 11.32
C PRO A 65 -15.16 -6.80 10.38
N VAL A 66 -14.36 -7.37 9.47
CA VAL A 66 -14.78 -8.46 8.59
C VAL A 66 -14.19 -9.78 9.08
N GLY A 67 -15.00 -10.82 9.12
CA GLY A 67 -14.64 -12.18 9.53
C GLY A 67 -14.77 -12.40 11.04
N TYR A 68 -13.85 -11.93 11.86
CA TYR A 68 -13.97 -12.00 13.33
C TYR A 68 -14.63 -10.72 13.87
N GLU A 69 -15.93 -10.78 14.16
CA GLU A 69 -16.75 -9.61 14.54
C GLU A 69 -16.54 -9.15 15.98
N ALA A 70 -16.08 -10.04 16.89
CA ALA A 70 -15.87 -9.72 18.30
C ALA A 70 -14.57 -8.92 18.55
N GLN A 71 -14.40 -7.80 17.83
CA GLN A 71 -13.25 -6.91 17.95
C GLN A 71 -13.67 -5.46 17.69
N ALA A 72 -12.79 -4.51 18.04
CA ALA A 72 -13.05 -3.09 17.80
C ALA A 72 -13.08 -2.76 16.30
N GLN A 73 -13.81 -1.70 15.95
CA GLN A 73 -13.84 -1.13 14.60
C GLN A 73 -12.43 -0.71 14.15
N PHE A 74 -12.19 -0.84 12.87
CA PHE A 74 -10.96 -0.39 12.23
C PHE A 74 -11.02 1.10 11.87
N LEU A 75 -9.85 1.73 11.85
CA LEU A 75 -9.58 2.88 11.03
C LEU A 75 -8.85 2.40 9.78
N ASN A 76 -9.40 2.67 8.61
CA ASN A 76 -8.86 2.24 7.32
C ASN A 76 -8.67 3.43 6.38
N GLY A 77 -7.76 3.26 5.41
CA GLY A 77 -7.55 4.19 4.33
C GLY A 77 -6.60 3.63 3.27
N VAL A 78 -6.30 4.45 2.28
CA VAL A 78 -5.41 4.09 1.17
C VAL A 78 -4.41 5.21 0.92
N ALA A 79 -3.15 4.84 0.67
CA ALA A 79 -2.11 5.72 0.19
C ALA A 79 -1.71 5.37 -1.24
N ALA A 80 -1.59 6.37 -2.12
CA ALA A 80 -0.93 6.25 -3.41
C ALA A 80 0.54 6.63 -3.23
N ILE A 81 1.44 5.78 -3.71
CA ILE A 81 2.89 5.99 -3.64
C ILE A 81 3.50 5.85 -5.03
N GLN A 82 4.59 6.58 -5.28
CA GLN A 82 5.55 6.24 -6.32
C GLN A 82 6.68 5.43 -5.70
N THR A 83 7.12 4.37 -6.38
CA THR A 83 8.19 3.54 -5.86
C THR A 83 9.10 2.97 -6.96
N SER A 84 10.39 2.86 -6.64
CA SER A 84 11.37 2.12 -7.43
C SER A 84 11.61 0.70 -6.91
N LEU A 85 11.00 0.34 -5.77
CA LEU A 85 11.11 -1.00 -5.20
C LEU A 85 10.32 -2.01 -6.03
N SER A 86 10.86 -3.20 -6.23
CA SER A 86 10.09 -4.30 -6.81
C SER A 86 8.90 -4.68 -5.93
N PRO A 87 7.83 -5.33 -6.46
CA PRO A 87 6.68 -5.74 -5.66
C PRO A 87 7.05 -6.55 -4.41
N LEU A 88 8.02 -7.46 -4.52
CA LEU A 88 8.46 -8.28 -3.40
C LEU A 88 9.27 -7.46 -2.38
N SER A 89 10.14 -6.54 -2.85
CA SER A 89 10.87 -5.64 -1.96
C SER A 89 9.92 -4.69 -1.23
N LEU A 90 8.91 -4.16 -1.93
CA LEU A 90 7.87 -3.34 -1.31
C LEU A 90 7.11 -4.13 -0.24
N LEU A 91 6.70 -5.38 -0.52
CA LEU A 91 6.05 -6.23 0.49
C LEU A 91 6.91 -6.38 1.75
N HIS A 92 8.21 -6.68 1.61
CA HIS A 92 9.11 -6.82 2.75
C HIS A 92 9.20 -5.50 3.53
N THR A 93 9.37 -4.38 2.84
CA THR A 93 9.40 -3.05 3.46
C THR A 93 8.12 -2.76 4.27
N LEU A 94 6.94 -3.08 3.73
CA LEU A 94 5.68 -2.91 4.46
C LEU A 94 5.63 -3.77 5.72
N LYS A 95 6.07 -5.02 5.66
CA LYS A 95 6.10 -5.92 6.84
C LYS A 95 7.14 -5.50 7.88
N ASP A 96 8.24 -4.91 7.47
CA ASP A 96 9.24 -4.32 8.38
C ASP A 96 8.67 -3.08 9.09
N ILE A 97 7.92 -2.23 8.37
CA ILE A 97 7.21 -1.08 8.97
C ILE A 97 6.17 -1.56 9.99
N GLU A 98 5.34 -2.55 9.66
CA GLU A 98 4.38 -3.14 10.59
C GLU A 98 5.06 -3.63 11.87
N THR A 99 6.16 -4.34 11.72
CA THR A 99 6.95 -4.88 12.85
C THR A 99 7.51 -3.76 13.71
N THR A 100 8.04 -2.71 13.10
CA THR A 100 8.62 -1.54 13.79
C THR A 100 7.57 -0.77 14.60
N ILE A 101 6.32 -0.71 14.10
CA ILE A 101 5.20 -0.07 14.82
C ILE A 101 4.71 -0.93 15.99
N GLY A 102 5.10 -2.21 16.01
CA GLY A 102 4.78 -3.12 17.12
C GLY A 102 3.68 -4.12 16.81
N ARG A 103 3.42 -4.39 15.53
CA ARG A 103 2.50 -5.45 15.13
C ARG A 103 2.90 -6.78 15.76
N LYS A 104 1.96 -7.43 16.44
CA LYS A 104 2.13 -8.75 17.04
C LYS A 104 1.38 -9.80 16.23
N HIS A 105 2.01 -10.95 16.06
CA HIS A 105 1.32 -12.10 15.48
C HIS A 105 0.22 -12.59 16.43
N ARG A 106 -1.02 -12.55 15.96
CA ARG A 106 -2.23 -12.98 16.67
C ARG A 106 -3.00 -13.98 15.78
N ILE A 107 -4.22 -14.30 16.19
CA ILE A 107 -5.13 -15.12 15.39
C ILE A 107 -5.39 -14.50 14.01
N ARG A 108 -5.61 -15.34 13.03
CA ARG A 108 -6.02 -14.92 11.68
C ARG A 108 -7.28 -14.05 11.76
N TRP A 109 -7.27 -12.90 11.08
CA TRP A 109 -8.30 -11.84 11.10
C TRP A 109 -8.55 -11.20 12.48
N GLY A 110 -7.70 -11.44 13.45
CA GLY A 110 -7.77 -10.80 14.77
C GLY A 110 -7.34 -9.33 14.74
N PRO A 111 -7.40 -8.69 15.93
CA PRO A 111 -7.00 -7.28 16.05
C PRO A 111 -5.52 -7.07 15.78
N ARG A 112 -5.20 -5.91 15.17
CA ARG A 112 -3.83 -5.56 14.79
C ARG A 112 -3.54 -4.08 14.98
N GLU A 113 -2.31 -3.78 15.40
CA GLU A 113 -1.81 -2.41 15.58
C GLU A 113 -1.79 -1.66 14.26
N ILE A 114 -1.30 -2.32 13.21
CA ILE A 114 -1.26 -1.82 11.83
C ILE A 114 -1.26 -2.98 10.85
N ASP A 115 -1.91 -2.81 9.72
CA ASP A 115 -1.90 -3.70 8.56
C ASP A 115 -1.58 -2.88 7.33
N LEU A 116 -0.64 -3.32 6.49
CA LEU A 116 -0.23 -2.66 5.27
C LEU A 116 -0.25 -3.68 4.12
N ASP A 117 -1.13 -3.46 3.16
CA ASP A 117 -1.32 -4.36 2.02
C ASP A 117 -1.12 -3.65 0.70
N ILE A 118 -0.41 -4.30 -0.25
CA ILE A 118 -0.33 -3.83 -1.63
C ILE A 118 -1.64 -4.16 -2.32
N LEU A 119 -2.40 -3.14 -2.70
CA LEU A 119 -3.67 -3.29 -3.41
C LEU A 119 -3.47 -3.45 -4.91
N ILE A 120 -2.75 -2.51 -5.50
CA ILE A 120 -2.41 -2.45 -6.93
C ILE A 120 -0.97 -1.96 -7.06
N TYR A 121 -0.26 -2.43 -8.08
CA TYR A 121 1.09 -2.01 -8.40
C TYR A 121 1.22 -1.82 -9.92
N GLY A 122 1.06 -0.58 -10.39
CA GLY A 122 0.93 -0.30 -11.83
C GLY A 122 -0.11 -1.20 -12.48
N ASP A 123 0.21 -1.75 -13.62
CA ASP A 123 -0.63 -2.69 -14.35
C ASP A 123 -0.23 -4.16 -14.10
N LEU A 124 0.63 -4.42 -13.11
CA LEU A 124 1.17 -5.75 -12.87
C LEU A 124 0.12 -6.70 -12.29
N CYS A 125 0.09 -7.91 -12.84
CA CYS A 125 -0.57 -9.06 -12.26
C CYS A 125 0.49 -10.04 -11.77
N VAL A 126 0.56 -10.27 -10.47
CA VAL A 126 1.51 -11.17 -9.80
C VAL A 126 0.72 -12.25 -9.06
N GLN A 127 1.09 -13.50 -9.26
CA GLN A 127 0.49 -14.62 -8.53
C GLN A 127 1.58 -15.59 -8.09
N THR A 128 1.99 -15.45 -6.84
CA THR A 128 2.98 -16.33 -6.19
C THR A 128 2.44 -16.76 -4.82
N GLU A 129 3.11 -17.71 -4.19
CA GLU A 129 2.76 -18.13 -2.82
C GLU A 129 2.87 -17.00 -1.78
N LYS A 130 3.76 -16.03 -2.03
CA LYS A 130 4.04 -14.94 -1.08
C LYS A 130 3.29 -13.65 -1.39
N LEU A 131 2.88 -13.43 -2.65
CA LEU A 131 2.33 -12.16 -3.10
C LEU A 131 1.37 -12.37 -4.25
N VAL A 132 0.17 -11.80 -4.11
CA VAL A 132 -0.83 -11.70 -5.17
C VAL A 132 -1.17 -10.24 -5.40
N ILE A 133 -1.01 -9.76 -6.62
CA ILE A 133 -1.35 -8.40 -7.07
C ILE A 133 -2.18 -8.50 -8.35
N PRO A 134 -3.29 -7.79 -8.48
CA PRO A 134 -3.98 -6.98 -7.45
C PRO A 134 -4.37 -7.81 -6.23
N HIS A 135 -4.56 -7.16 -5.07
CA HIS A 135 -4.99 -7.86 -3.86
C HIS A 135 -6.29 -8.64 -4.14
N PRO A 136 -6.33 -9.96 -3.87
CA PRO A 136 -7.38 -10.85 -4.42
C PRO A 136 -8.81 -10.49 -3.97
N GLU A 137 -8.97 -9.91 -2.79
CA GLU A 137 -10.29 -9.60 -2.24
C GLU A 137 -10.62 -8.09 -2.26
N MET A 138 -9.77 -7.23 -2.84
CA MET A 138 -9.98 -5.78 -2.76
C MET A 138 -11.31 -5.33 -3.36
N HIS A 139 -11.75 -6.00 -4.43
CA HIS A 139 -12.98 -5.70 -5.15
C HIS A 139 -14.26 -6.07 -4.38
N LEU A 140 -14.14 -6.83 -3.29
CA LEU A 140 -15.24 -7.24 -2.41
C LEU A 140 -15.27 -6.43 -1.10
N ARG A 141 -14.35 -5.48 -0.92
CA ARG A 141 -14.14 -4.79 0.35
C ARG A 141 -14.45 -3.30 0.26
N GLY A 142 -15.56 -2.86 0.84
CA GLY A 142 -15.93 -1.45 0.88
C GLY A 142 -14.89 -0.58 1.59
N PHE A 143 -14.27 -1.09 2.67
CA PHE A 143 -13.22 -0.39 3.41
C PHE A 143 -11.92 -0.21 2.62
N VAL A 144 -11.79 -0.87 1.46
CA VAL A 144 -10.71 -0.66 0.47
C VAL A 144 -11.19 0.23 -0.68
N LEU A 145 -12.35 -0.11 -1.29
CA LEU A 145 -12.82 0.58 -2.49
C LEU A 145 -13.23 2.04 -2.24
N VAL A 146 -13.85 2.34 -1.07
CA VAL A 146 -14.27 3.71 -0.75
C VAL A 146 -13.07 4.66 -0.66
N PRO A 147 -12.05 4.41 0.19
CA PRO A 147 -10.88 5.28 0.26
C PRO A 147 -10.04 5.27 -1.03
N LEU A 148 -10.01 4.16 -1.78
CA LEU A 148 -9.32 4.12 -3.07
C LEU A 148 -10.03 4.96 -4.12
N ALA A 149 -11.36 4.91 -4.19
CA ALA A 149 -12.15 5.74 -5.11
C ALA A 149 -12.05 7.24 -4.78
N GLU A 150 -11.85 7.62 -3.52
CA GLU A 150 -11.62 9.02 -3.12
C GLU A 150 -10.39 9.60 -3.81
N ILE A 151 -9.30 8.84 -3.91
CA ILE A 151 -8.01 9.34 -4.42
C ILE A 151 -7.73 8.95 -5.87
N ALA A 152 -8.37 7.89 -6.38
CA ALA A 152 -8.14 7.34 -7.71
C ALA A 152 -9.41 6.68 -8.31
N PRO A 153 -10.54 7.42 -8.50
CA PRO A 153 -11.80 6.84 -8.97
C PRO A 153 -11.70 6.21 -10.36
N ASN A 154 -10.86 6.78 -11.22
CA ASN A 154 -10.67 6.33 -12.61
C ASN A 154 -9.55 5.30 -12.78
N LEU A 155 -8.90 4.87 -11.70
CA LEU A 155 -7.90 3.80 -11.75
C LEU A 155 -8.58 2.52 -12.25
N VAL A 156 -8.01 1.92 -13.30
CA VAL A 156 -8.53 0.67 -13.87
C VAL A 156 -7.91 -0.51 -13.12
N HIS A 157 -8.76 -1.42 -12.65
CA HIS A 157 -8.31 -2.66 -12.01
C HIS A 157 -7.69 -3.60 -13.06
N PRO A 158 -6.42 -4.01 -12.93
CA PRO A 158 -5.71 -4.73 -13.99
C PRO A 158 -6.39 -6.02 -14.48
N VAL A 159 -7.09 -6.73 -13.61
CA VAL A 159 -7.77 -7.99 -13.96
C VAL A 159 -9.19 -7.76 -14.48
N PHE A 160 -9.98 -6.93 -13.78
CA PHE A 160 -11.40 -6.72 -14.17
C PHE A 160 -11.57 -5.74 -15.33
N GLN A 161 -10.54 -4.94 -15.66
CA GLN A 161 -10.57 -3.91 -16.70
C GLN A 161 -11.71 -2.89 -16.49
N GLU A 162 -12.05 -2.64 -15.22
CA GLU A 162 -13.08 -1.70 -14.79
C GLU A 162 -12.48 -0.66 -13.84
N SER A 163 -13.08 0.55 -13.83
CA SER A 163 -12.63 1.58 -12.91
C SER A 163 -12.96 1.23 -11.45
N ILE A 164 -12.16 1.73 -10.51
CA ILE A 164 -12.43 1.56 -9.07
C ILE A 164 -13.81 2.10 -8.71
N GLN A 165 -14.24 3.22 -9.33
CA GLN A 165 -15.59 3.75 -9.13
C GLN A 165 -16.67 2.77 -9.60
N THR A 166 -16.45 2.08 -10.72
CA THR A 166 -17.39 1.07 -11.21
C THR A 166 -17.48 -0.13 -10.27
N LEU A 167 -16.33 -0.61 -9.78
CA LEU A 167 -16.29 -1.70 -8.79
C LEU A 167 -16.99 -1.31 -7.49
N LEU A 168 -16.78 -0.09 -7.01
CA LEU A 168 -17.46 0.44 -5.81
C LEU A 168 -18.98 0.49 -6.01
N ASN A 169 -19.46 0.94 -7.17
CA ASN A 169 -20.89 1.04 -7.45
C ASN A 169 -21.60 -0.34 -7.53
N ARG A 170 -20.85 -1.41 -7.78
CA ARG A 170 -21.36 -2.80 -7.81
C ARG A 170 -21.32 -3.49 -6.46
N LEU A 171 -20.64 -2.87 -5.48
CA LEU A 171 -20.54 -3.49 -4.17
C LEU A 171 -21.91 -3.53 -3.49
N GLU A 172 -22.49 -4.73 -3.37
CA GLU A 172 -23.81 -4.94 -2.78
C GLU A 172 -23.82 -4.79 -1.25
N ASP A 173 -22.66 -4.99 -0.60
CA ASP A 173 -22.55 -4.99 0.85
C ASP A 173 -22.21 -3.60 1.41
N ASN A 174 -23.25 -2.82 1.69
CA ASN A 174 -23.17 -1.55 2.44
C ASN A 174 -23.22 -1.75 3.97
N LYS A 175 -22.98 -2.97 4.48
CA LYS A 175 -23.16 -3.28 5.91
C LYS A 175 -22.14 -2.62 6.82
N SER A 176 -20.94 -2.30 6.32
CA SER A 176 -20.02 -1.47 7.09
C SER A 176 -20.41 0.00 6.89
N VAL A 177 -21.07 0.56 7.90
CA VAL A 177 -21.30 2.03 7.94
C VAL A 177 -19.94 2.70 7.94
N LEU A 178 -19.46 3.09 6.76
CA LEU A 178 -18.20 3.80 6.60
C LEU A 178 -18.42 5.23 7.10
N ARG A 179 -17.82 5.54 8.22
CA ARG A 179 -17.80 6.89 8.77
C ARG A 179 -16.47 7.53 8.42
N LYS A 180 -16.52 8.62 7.67
CA LYS A 180 -15.34 9.44 7.39
C LYS A 180 -14.98 10.23 8.64
N GLU A 181 -13.71 10.14 9.06
CA GLU A 181 -13.15 10.98 10.10
C GLU A 181 -12.22 12.01 9.46
N ASP A 182 -12.37 13.27 9.85
CA ASP A 182 -11.45 14.33 9.41
C ASP A 182 -10.14 14.19 10.21
N CYS A 183 -9.19 13.47 9.65
CA CYS A 183 -7.84 13.32 10.20
C CYS A 183 -6.84 14.04 9.32
N ILE A 184 -6.06 14.90 9.92
CA ILE A 184 -4.87 15.47 9.29
C ILE A 184 -3.75 14.43 9.43
N LEU A 185 -3.38 13.79 8.33
CA LEU A 185 -2.24 12.87 8.21
C LEU A 185 -0.98 13.63 7.82
#